data_113828eeb71780224165ca4dd913b49b
#
_entry.id   113828eeb71780224165ca4dd913b49b
#
_cell.length_a   1.000
_cell.length_b   1.000
_cell.length_c   1.000
_cell.angle_alpha   90.00
_cell.angle_beta   90.00
_cell.angle_gamma   90.00
#
_symmetry.space_group_name_H-M   'P 1'
#
loop_
_entity.id
_entity.type
_entity.pdbx_description
1 polymer ?
#
loop_
_entity_poly.entity_id
_entity_poly.type
_entity_poly.pdbx_seq_one_letter_code
_entity_poly.pdbx_strand_id
1 'polypeptide(L)'
;MKKNIAILFSAMLLGGAMTSCMKDAEPTGLITQEHLNTVLEEHPEKFDALVQGIYTDIQSFSNPGISHNYFGQMGFNYLTSLMGNDMIMTGRYAMSIYHYLLDYWQQDYDATLTRWREYYRHIANANIIIRQAPADATDPVTLQYRAIALGIRAYAYLQLSYLYQYSYYVGADDTVWGKGAKYDHSKDLLVPIVDEKTTEDQPRKTVEDVFNFLIKDFEESYAIFEKIGAVRTSSPTDIDGCVVANYLARAYMIKHDWDNGAKYAKVVMDNFDILSTEADILQGFSNINLDDVVFGCDITSDNSGIYRSWFSMMDYFGDGYAGIGVWRAAFGPLVDRIADDDVRREWFLDKRNPLTMQIAAVLYQSIKFIGAGRSAVFNSGFNGTGWELGDYIYLRSEEAYFMYAECLAHQDNLTDAVALLEDIMSTRQPSYTCSATTKEDFLEELIFQKRVEFWGEGMEFLDNRRLNIPVDRTDATWTKERNNHLAAAKFKKEQEAEEFLYQLPISEIENNKNINEEDQN
;
A
#
# COMPACT_ATOMS: atom_id res chain seq x y z
N MET A 1 -69.86 16.61 42.56
CA MET A 1 -68.43 16.92 42.56
C MET A 1 -67.74 16.33 43.79
N LYS A 2 -67.76 15.03 44.04
CA LYS A 2 -67.04 14.39 45.16
C LYS A 2 -66.82 12.90 44.89
N LYS A 3 -66.44 12.49 43.65
CA LYS A 3 -66.16 11.07 43.33
C LYS A 3 -64.88 10.83 42.51
N ASN A 4 -64.09 11.88 42.22
CA ASN A 4 -62.91 11.71 41.34
C ASN A 4 -61.57 11.93 42.04
N ILE A 5 -61.51 11.92 43.39
CA ILE A 5 -60.26 12.16 44.12
C ILE A 5 -59.67 10.85 44.74
N ALA A 6 -60.45 9.77 44.76
CA ALA A 6 -60.00 8.51 45.36
C ALA A 6 -59.21 7.57 44.42
N ILE A 7 -59.14 7.88 43.11
CA ILE A 7 -58.45 7.02 42.12
C ILE A 7 -56.98 7.46 41.88
N LEU A 8 -56.62 8.69 42.28
CA LEU A 8 -55.26 9.21 42.08
C LEU A 8 -54.26 8.80 43.19
N PHE A 9 -54.69 8.26 44.31
CA PHE A 9 -53.79 7.87 45.40
C PHE A 9 -53.48 6.37 45.45
N SER A 10 -54.15 5.50 44.68
CA SER A 10 -53.84 4.10 44.59
C SER A 10 -52.83 3.73 43.50
N ALA A 11 -52.41 4.69 42.65
CA ALA A 11 -51.43 4.48 41.60
C ALA A 11 -49.98 4.82 42.03
N MET A 12 -49.77 5.36 43.25
CA MET A 12 -48.45 5.82 43.74
C MET A 12 -47.79 4.89 44.76
N LEU A 13 -48.37 3.69 45.03
CA LEU A 13 -47.83 2.75 46.02
C LEU A 13 -47.47 1.38 45.43
N LEU A 14 -47.40 1.25 44.10
CA LEU A 14 -46.94 0.05 43.39
C LEU A 14 -45.66 0.29 42.55
N GLY A 15 -44.98 1.41 42.80
CA GLY A 15 -43.73 1.80 42.12
C GLY A 15 -42.41 1.44 42.84
N GLY A 16 -42.45 0.50 43.79
CA GLY A 16 -41.29 0.20 44.60
C GLY A 16 -41.02 -1.27 44.77
N ALA A 17 -40.63 -2.00 43.76
CA ALA A 17 -39.84 -3.22 43.76
C ALA A 17 -39.85 -3.89 42.37
N MET A 18 -39.32 -3.18 41.37
CA MET A 18 -38.75 -3.85 40.22
C MET A 18 -37.28 -3.45 40.15
N THR A 19 -36.47 -3.95 41.06
CA THR A 19 -35.10 -4.24 40.72
C THR A 19 -35.14 -5.42 39.77
N SER A 20 -35.55 -5.16 38.54
CA SER A 20 -35.26 -6.02 37.43
C SER A 20 -33.76 -6.05 37.33
N CYS A 21 -33.13 -7.17 37.67
CA CYS A 21 -31.89 -7.53 37.08
C CYS A 21 -32.08 -7.44 35.55
N MET A 22 -31.77 -6.30 34.97
CA MET A 22 -31.42 -6.25 33.57
C MET A 22 -30.14 -7.12 33.48
N LYS A 23 -30.32 -8.41 33.20
CA LYS A 23 -29.26 -9.12 32.50
C LYS A 23 -28.99 -8.26 31.30
N ASP A 24 -27.73 -7.84 31.16
CA ASP A 24 -27.28 -7.20 29.95
C ASP A 24 -27.81 -8.04 28.80
N ALA A 25 -28.74 -7.47 28.05
CA ALA A 25 -29.24 -8.12 26.87
C ALA A 25 -28.09 -8.15 25.90
N GLU A 26 -27.49 -9.31 25.73
CA GLU A 26 -26.49 -9.48 24.68
C GLU A 26 -27.10 -8.99 23.36
N PRO A 27 -26.44 -8.12 22.62
CA PRO A 27 -27.00 -7.59 21.39
C PRO A 27 -27.26 -8.78 20.44
N THR A 28 -28.54 -9.07 20.24
CA THR A 28 -28.97 -10.12 19.30
C THR A 28 -28.60 -9.68 17.88
N GLY A 29 -27.51 -10.20 17.38
CA GLY A 29 -26.97 -9.89 16.05
C GLY A 29 -25.47 -9.63 16.01
N LEU A 30 -24.80 -9.49 17.15
CA LEU A 30 -23.33 -9.46 17.21
C LEU A 30 -22.84 -10.85 17.65
N ILE A 31 -21.89 -11.41 16.90
CA ILE A 31 -21.19 -12.63 17.30
C ILE A 31 -20.21 -12.22 18.40
N THR A 32 -20.42 -12.69 19.63
CA THR A 32 -19.46 -12.50 20.72
C THR A 32 -18.21 -13.35 20.46
N GLN A 33 -17.08 -12.96 21.08
CA GLN A 33 -15.84 -13.75 20.96
C GLN A 33 -16.03 -15.20 21.45
N GLU A 34 -16.80 -15.39 22.54
CA GLU A 34 -17.12 -16.72 23.08
C GLU A 34 -17.95 -17.54 22.09
N HIS A 35 -18.94 -16.91 21.44
CA HIS A 35 -19.73 -17.55 20.40
C HIS A 35 -18.87 -17.92 19.17
N LEU A 36 -17.97 -17.02 18.75
CA LEU A 36 -17.05 -17.29 17.66
C LEU A 36 -16.12 -18.46 17.98
N ASN A 37 -15.56 -18.49 19.20
CA ASN A 37 -14.72 -19.60 19.64
C ASN A 37 -15.47 -20.93 19.58
N THR A 38 -16.71 -20.99 20.13
CA THR A 38 -17.55 -22.19 20.08
C THR A 38 -17.83 -22.62 18.64
N VAL A 39 -18.15 -21.66 17.76
CA VAL A 39 -18.41 -21.96 16.34
C VAL A 39 -17.16 -22.50 15.63
N LEU A 40 -15.98 -22.01 15.93
CA LEU A 40 -14.73 -22.49 15.31
C LEU A 40 -14.28 -23.85 15.87
N GLU A 41 -14.54 -24.12 17.16
CA GLU A 41 -14.32 -25.45 17.76
C GLU A 41 -15.25 -26.51 17.16
N GLU A 42 -16.53 -26.17 16.95
CA GLU A 42 -17.53 -27.08 16.37
C GLU A 42 -17.40 -27.21 14.84
N HIS A 43 -16.88 -26.18 14.17
CA HIS A 43 -16.80 -26.04 12.71
C HIS A 43 -15.42 -25.50 12.26
N PRO A 44 -14.35 -26.30 12.34
CA PRO A 44 -13.01 -25.88 11.93
C PRO A 44 -12.91 -25.37 10.49
N GLU A 45 -13.79 -25.86 9.60
CA GLU A 45 -13.87 -25.41 8.20
C GLU A 45 -14.22 -23.93 8.06
N LYS A 46 -14.82 -23.31 9.08
CA LYS A 46 -15.13 -21.88 9.09
C LYS A 46 -13.90 -21.00 9.34
N PHE A 47 -12.79 -21.60 9.76
CA PHE A 47 -11.54 -20.88 9.93
C PHE A 47 -11.03 -20.32 8.59
N ASP A 48 -11.17 -21.10 7.52
CA ASP A 48 -10.83 -20.66 6.17
C ASP A 48 -11.59 -19.39 5.76
N ALA A 49 -12.88 -19.30 6.12
CA ALA A 49 -13.70 -18.12 5.82
C ALA A 49 -13.16 -16.82 6.48
N LEU A 50 -12.52 -16.90 7.65
CA LEU A 50 -11.89 -15.74 8.29
C LEU A 50 -10.67 -15.28 7.50
N VAL A 51 -9.87 -16.23 7.02
CA VAL A 51 -8.68 -15.92 6.18
C VAL A 51 -9.12 -15.34 4.84
N GLN A 52 -10.16 -15.92 4.20
CA GLN A 52 -10.73 -15.36 2.97
C GLN A 52 -11.27 -13.94 3.17
N GLY A 53 -11.79 -13.64 4.38
CA GLY A 53 -12.18 -12.29 4.75
C GLY A 53 -11.03 -11.29 4.69
N ILE A 54 -9.82 -11.68 5.09
CA ILE A 54 -8.62 -10.83 4.99
C ILE A 54 -8.29 -10.54 3.52
N TYR A 55 -8.27 -11.55 2.66
CA TYR A 55 -8.02 -11.35 1.22
C TYR A 55 -9.05 -10.42 0.59
N THR A 56 -10.33 -10.60 0.94
CA THR A 56 -11.41 -9.73 0.47
C THR A 56 -11.20 -8.28 0.93
N ASP A 57 -10.75 -8.08 2.16
CA ASP A 57 -10.48 -6.75 2.71
C ASP A 57 -9.30 -6.04 2.01
N ILE A 58 -8.25 -6.77 1.65
CA ILE A 58 -7.12 -6.21 0.87
C ILE A 58 -7.58 -5.77 -0.52
N GLN A 59 -8.47 -6.54 -1.13
CA GLN A 59 -8.95 -6.33 -2.48
C GLN A 59 -10.01 -5.24 -2.59
N SER A 60 -11.03 -5.31 -1.74
CA SER A 60 -12.20 -4.45 -1.84
C SER A 60 -12.50 -3.75 -0.53
N PHE A 61 -12.48 -2.44 -0.58
CA PHE A 61 -12.93 -1.64 0.55
C PHE A 61 -14.44 -1.62 0.67
N SER A 62 -14.98 -1.98 1.83
CA SER A 62 -16.41 -2.14 2.07
C SER A 62 -17.15 -0.88 2.53
N ASN A 63 -16.57 0.33 2.41
CA ASN A 63 -17.29 1.56 2.76
C ASN A 63 -17.86 2.23 1.49
N PRO A 64 -19.08 1.86 1.07
CA PRO A 64 -19.60 2.18 -0.27
C PRO A 64 -20.04 3.64 -0.45
N GLY A 65 -19.90 4.49 0.54
CA GLY A 65 -20.47 5.85 0.50
C GLY A 65 -19.48 6.98 0.34
N ILE A 66 -18.17 6.73 0.42
CA ILE A 66 -17.19 7.81 0.57
C ILE A 66 -16.63 8.26 -0.77
N SER A 67 -15.92 7.42 -1.49
CA SER A 67 -15.24 7.80 -2.73
C SER A 67 -14.94 6.62 -3.63
N HIS A 68 -14.89 6.85 -4.94
CA HIS A 68 -14.43 5.84 -5.90
C HIS A 68 -12.91 5.58 -5.83
N ASN A 69 -12.16 6.36 -5.05
CA ASN A 69 -10.72 6.15 -4.87
C ASN A 69 -10.39 5.00 -3.92
N TYR A 70 -11.35 4.54 -3.10
CA TYR A 70 -11.13 3.52 -2.07
C TYR A 70 -11.60 2.15 -2.57
N PHE A 71 -10.69 1.42 -3.20
CA PHE A 71 -10.87 0.05 -3.71
C PHE A 71 -9.74 -0.84 -3.21
N GLY A 72 -9.67 -1.00 -1.89
CA GLY A 72 -8.64 -1.78 -1.22
C GLY A 72 -7.25 -1.15 -1.32
N GLN A 73 -6.25 -1.99 -1.19
CA GLN A 73 -4.84 -1.57 -1.20
C GLN A 73 -4.43 -0.87 -2.51
N MET A 74 -4.95 -1.31 -3.66
CA MET A 74 -4.64 -0.65 -4.94
C MET A 74 -5.15 0.79 -4.99
N GLY A 75 -6.27 1.08 -4.34
CA GLY A 75 -6.73 2.46 -4.16
C GLY A 75 -5.75 3.31 -3.37
N PHE A 76 -5.17 2.75 -2.30
CA PHE A 76 -4.16 3.45 -1.52
C PHE A 76 -2.84 3.62 -2.29
N ASN A 77 -2.40 2.63 -3.05
CA ASN A 77 -1.22 2.74 -3.91
C ASN A 77 -1.38 3.84 -4.96
N TYR A 78 -2.57 3.90 -5.59
CA TYR A 78 -2.92 4.97 -6.51
C TYR A 78 -2.85 6.36 -5.86
N LEU A 79 -3.46 6.53 -4.69
CA LEU A 79 -3.45 7.82 -3.98
C LEU A 79 -2.03 8.20 -3.52
N THR A 80 -1.25 7.24 -3.06
CA THR A 80 0.15 7.44 -2.67
C THR A 80 1.02 7.86 -3.87
N SER A 81 0.79 7.27 -5.06
CA SER A 81 1.47 7.71 -6.30
C SER A 81 1.19 9.17 -6.64
N LEU A 82 0.00 9.68 -6.34
CA LEU A 82 -0.34 11.09 -6.56
C LEU A 82 0.34 12.05 -5.57
N MET A 83 0.84 11.56 -4.44
CA MET A 83 1.52 12.38 -3.44
C MET A 83 3.00 12.64 -3.78
N GLY A 84 3.59 11.88 -4.69
CA GLY A 84 4.97 12.03 -5.15
C GLY A 84 5.16 13.08 -6.25
N ASN A 85 6.30 13.01 -6.91
CA ASN A 85 6.66 13.90 -8.03
C ASN A 85 6.15 13.39 -9.38
N ASP A 86 6.17 12.07 -9.55
CA ASP A 86 6.25 11.44 -10.88
C ASP A 86 4.90 11.26 -11.55
N MET A 87 3.80 11.14 -10.79
CA MET A 87 2.48 10.96 -11.35
C MET A 87 1.67 12.26 -11.37
N ILE A 88 1.24 12.64 -12.56
CA ILE A 88 0.47 13.85 -12.81
C ILE A 88 -1.00 13.49 -13.01
N MET A 89 -1.86 14.25 -12.39
CA MET A 89 -3.30 14.24 -12.62
C MET A 89 -3.71 15.46 -13.45
N THR A 90 -4.40 15.24 -14.56
CA THR A 90 -4.68 16.30 -15.53
C THR A 90 -6.07 16.93 -15.40
N GLY A 91 -6.98 16.33 -14.63
CA GLY A 91 -8.34 16.81 -14.42
C GLY A 91 -8.66 17.10 -12.96
N ARG A 92 -9.60 18.01 -12.73
CA ARG A 92 -10.02 18.44 -11.38
C ARG A 92 -11.28 17.72 -10.88
N TYR A 93 -11.85 16.82 -11.65
CA TYR A 93 -13.20 16.27 -11.37
C TYR A 93 -13.21 15.04 -10.46
N ALA A 94 -12.04 14.47 -10.15
CA ALA A 94 -11.97 13.33 -9.26
C ALA A 94 -11.54 13.75 -7.85
N MET A 95 -12.11 13.13 -6.81
CA MET A 95 -11.77 13.39 -5.40
C MET A 95 -10.28 13.19 -5.08
N SER A 96 -9.56 12.38 -5.88
CA SER A 96 -8.12 12.19 -5.80
C SER A 96 -7.29 13.46 -6.00
N ILE A 97 -7.89 14.56 -6.48
CA ILE A 97 -7.22 15.88 -6.60
C ILE A 97 -6.67 16.36 -5.24
N TYR A 98 -7.33 16.06 -4.16
CA TYR A 98 -6.91 16.51 -2.83
C TYR A 98 -5.64 15.79 -2.34
N HIS A 99 -5.47 14.50 -2.70
CA HIS A 99 -4.22 13.79 -2.45
C HIS A 99 -3.09 14.34 -3.34
N TYR A 100 -3.40 14.64 -4.60
CA TYR A 100 -2.45 15.25 -5.52
C TYR A 100 -2.00 16.64 -5.05
N LEU A 101 -2.86 17.41 -4.41
CA LEU A 101 -2.55 18.73 -3.85
C LEU A 101 -1.99 18.67 -2.42
N LEU A 102 -1.93 17.48 -1.80
CA LEU A 102 -1.54 17.24 -0.41
C LEU A 102 -2.45 17.95 0.62
N ASP A 103 -3.75 18.04 0.32
CA ASP A 103 -4.71 18.78 1.15
C ASP A 103 -5.45 17.88 2.16
N TYR A 104 -5.27 16.55 2.15
CA TYR A 104 -6.08 15.58 2.90
C TYR A 104 -5.32 14.88 4.03
N TRP A 105 -4.71 15.63 4.93
CA TRP A 105 -3.93 15.11 6.05
C TRP A 105 -4.55 15.38 7.44
N GLN A 106 -5.53 16.29 7.54
CA GLN A 106 -6.12 16.68 8.82
C GLN A 106 -7.14 15.64 9.32
N GLN A 107 -7.43 15.68 10.63
CA GLN A 107 -8.24 14.70 11.37
C GLN A 107 -9.69 14.53 10.89
N ASP A 108 -10.28 15.55 10.25
CA ASP A 108 -11.69 15.54 9.81
C ASP A 108 -11.85 14.96 8.41
N TYR A 109 -10.76 14.67 7.70
CA TYR A 109 -10.86 14.17 6.33
C TYR A 109 -11.02 12.65 6.26
N ASP A 110 -11.76 12.21 5.27
CA ASP A 110 -12.02 10.81 5.00
C ASP A 110 -10.74 10.02 4.64
N ALA A 111 -9.71 10.70 4.16
CA ALA A 111 -8.43 10.06 3.83
C ALA A 111 -7.73 9.48 5.06
N THR A 112 -7.66 10.25 6.14
CA THR A 112 -7.07 9.82 7.41
C THR A 112 -7.91 8.72 8.04
N LEU A 113 -9.22 8.93 8.14
CA LEU A 113 -10.15 7.98 8.73
C LEU A 113 -10.19 6.65 7.96
N THR A 114 -10.18 6.70 6.62
CA THR A 114 -10.34 5.49 5.80
C THR A 114 -9.13 4.58 5.92
N ARG A 115 -7.91 5.12 5.85
CA ARG A 115 -6.68 4.32 6.04
C ARG A 115 -6.59 3.74 7.45
N TRP A 116 -6.91 4.54 8.47
CA TRP A 116 -6.94 4.09 9.85
C TRP A 116 -7.87 2.90 10.05
N ARG A 117 -9.13 3.04 9.63
CA ARG A 117 -10.15 1.99 9.73
C ARG A 117 -9.76 0.73 8.99
N GLU A 118 -9.22 0.88 7.79
CA GLU A 118 -8.83 -0.26 6.96
C GLU A 118 -7.77 -1.10 7.65
N TYR A 119 -6.68 -0.49 8.07
CA TYR A 119 -5.58 -1.22 8.66
C TYR A 119 -5.90 -1.73 10.07
N TYR A 120 -6.66 -0.99 10.88
CA TYR A 120 -7.12 -1.52 12.17
C TYR A 120 -8.15 -2.65 12.01
N ARG A 121 -8.92 -2.68 10.92
CA ARG A 121 -9.76 -3.83 10.59
C ARG A 121 -8.92 -5.07 10.24
N HIS A 122 -7.85 -4.91 9.47
CA HIS A 122 -6.90 -6.00 9.21
C HIS A 122 -6.27 -6.50 10.52
N ILE A 123 -5.85 -5.61 11.40
CA ILE A 123 -5.31 -5.96 12.72
C ILE A 123 -6.35 -6.73 13.55
N ALA A 124 -7.58 -6.27 13.59
CA ALA A 124 -8.66 -6.93 14.34
C ALA A 124 -8.94 -8.35 13.82
N ASN A 125 -9.07 -8.51 12.49
CA ASN A 125 -9.28 -9.80 11.85
C ASN A 125 -8.09 -10.75 12.08
N ALA A 126 -6.87 -10.25 11.95
CA ALA A 126 -5.66 -11.01 12.25
C ALA A 126 -5.61 -11.47 13.71
N ASN A 127 -5.94 -10.59 14.66
CA ASN A 127 -5.97 -10.92 16.09
C ASN A 127 -6.96 -12.03 16.42
N ILE A 128 -8.12 -12.09 15.74
CA ILE A 128 -9.08 -13.18 15.88
C ILE A 128 -8.42 -14.51 15.48
N ILE A 129 -7.76 -14.56 14.33
CA ILE A 129 -7.11 -15.76 13.81
C ILE A 129 -5.94 -16.19 14.72
N ILE A 130 -5.07 -15.26 15.10
CA ILE A 130 -3.90 -15.53 15.97
C ILE A 130 -4.35 -16.13 17.30
N ARG A 131 -5.45 -15.66 17.86
CA ARG A 131 -6.02 -16.19 19.13
C ARG A 131 -6.46 -17.64 18.98
N GLN A 132 -7.01 -18.01 17.83
CA GLN A 132 -7.50 -19.37 17.55
C GLN A 132 -6.42 -20.32 17.04
N ALA A 133 -5.32 -19.80 16.51
CA ALA A 133 -4.19 -20.56 15.99
C ALA A 133 -2.98 -20.40 16.91
N PRO A 134 -2.85 -21.23 17.97
CA PRO A 134 -1.79 -21.06 18.96
C PRO A 134 -0.39 -21.35 18.37
N ALA A 135 0.64 -20.74 18.95
CA ALA A 135 2.02 -20.86 18.47
C ALA A 135 2.59 -22.28 18.58
N ASP A 136 2.07 -23.09 19.50
CA ASP A 136 2.45 -24.48 19.72
C ASP A 136 1.64 -25.48 18.90
N ALA A 137 0.80 -25.01 17.98
CA ALA A 137 0.09 -25.89 17.05
C ALA A 137 1.07 -26.78 16.26
N THR A 138 0.65 -28.00 16.01
CA THR A 138 1.44 -28.99 15.25
C THR A 138 0.86 -29.26 13.85
N ASP A 139 -0.38 -28.90 13.64
CA ASP A 139 -1.07 -29.03 12.37
C ASP A 139 -0.60 -27.96 11.37
N PRO A 140 -0.10 -28.33 10.17
CA PRO A 140 0.41 -27.38 9.19
C PRO A 140 -0.61 -26.35 8.72
N VAL A 141 -1.92 -26.70 8.64
CA VAL A 141 -2.97 -25.80 8.19
C VAL A 141 -3.21 -24.70 9.23
N THR A 142 -3.31 -25.07 10.51
CA THR A 142 -3.44 -24.13 11.62
C THR A 142 -2.21 -23.19 11.68
N LEU A 143 -1.01 -23.74 11.50
CA LEU A 143 0.21 -22.94 11.43
C LEU A 143 0.20 -21.97 10.25
N GLN A 144 -0.27 -22.40 9.08
CA GLN A 144 -0.41 -21.52 7.90
C GLN A 144 -1.36 -20.36 8.19
N TYR A 145 -2.52 -20.61 8.80
CA TYR A 145 -3.45 -19.54 9.18
C TYR A 145 -2.81 -18.54 10.16
N ARG A 146 -2.06 -19.06 11.14
CA ARG A 146 -1.31 -18.19 12.04
C ARG A 146 -0.29 -17.33 11.30
N ALA A 147 0.49 -17.92 10.40
CA ALA A 147 1.49 -17.21 9.62
C ALA A 147 0.88 -16.10 8.76
N ILE A 148 -0.22 -16.39 8.04
CA ILE A 148 -0.96 -15.39 7.27
C ILE A 148 -1.42 -14.24 8.18
N ALA A 149 -2.01 -14.55 9.32
CA ALA A 149 -2.54 -13.53 10.23
C ALA A 149 -1.44 -12.65 10.84
N LEU A 150 -0.31 -13.24 11.27
CA LEU A 150 0.85 -12.48 11.74
C LEU A 150 1.40 -11.56 10.64
N GLY A 151 1.56 -12.10 9.41
CA GLY A 151 2.02 -11.33 8.27
C GLY A 151 1.11 -10.15 7.95
N ILE A 152 -0.21 -10.34 7.97
CA ILE A 152 -1.20 -9.28 7.73
C ILE A 152 -1.21 -8.25 8.86
N ARG A 153 -1.09 -8.66 10.11
CA ARG A 153 -1.01 -7.72 11.23
C ARG A 153 0.23 -6.83 11.11
N ALA A 154 1.37 -7.42 10.86
CA ALA A 154 2.62 -6.70 10.63
C ALA A 154 2.53 -5.75 9.41
N TYR A 155 1.96 -6.24 8.30
CA TYR A 155 1.71 -5.43 7.12
C TYR A 155 0.84 -4.20 7.43
N ALA A 156 -0.24 -4.37 8.19
CA ALA A 156 -1.12 -3.26 8.55
C ALA A 156 -0.39 -2.18 9.37
N TYR A 157 0.44 -2.58 10.34
CA TYR A 157 1.26 -1.64 11.09
C TYR A 157 2.33 -0.96 10.23
N LEU A 158 2.93 -1.68 9.29
CA LEU A 158 3.86 -1.10 8.34
C LEU A 158 3.18 -0.04 7.45
N GLN A 159 1.96 -0.30 6.98
CA GLN A 159 1.18 0.65 6.19
C GLN A 159 0.77 1.90 7.00
N LEU A 160 0.39 1.72 8.27
CA LEU A 160 0.11 2.84 9.18
C LEU A 160 1.35 3.70 9.39
N SER A 161 2.55 3.10 9.47
CA SER A 161 3.78 3.85 9.70
C SER A 161 4.13 4.80 8.56
N TYR A 162 3.65 4.58 7.34
CA TYR A 162 4.01 5.42 6.19
C TYR A 162 3.40 6.82 6.23
N LEU A 163 2.27 7.00 6.92
CA LEU A 163 1.56 8.29 6.89
C LEU A 163 1.24 8.87 8.27
N TYR A 164 1.12 8.03 9.33
CA TYR A 164 0.77 8.52 10.67
C TYR A 164 2.00 8.87 11.52
N GLN A 165 3.20 8.79 10.97
CA GLN A 165 4.43 9.38 11.48
C GLN A 165 5.40 9.57 10.31
N TYR A 166 6.47 10.33 10.55
CA TYR A 166 7.62 10.35 9.65
C TYR A 166 8.30 8.98 9.62
N SER A 167 9.09 8.73 8.57
CA SER A 167 9.84 7.47 8.49
C SER A 167 10.75 7.29 9.71
N TYR A 168 11.00 6.05 10.14
CA TYR A 168 11.84 5.71 11.29
C TYR A 168 13.16 6.48 11.30
N TYR A 169 13.85 6.44 10.18
CA TYR A 169 14.92 7.39 9.84
C TYR A 169 14.54 8.13 8.57
N VAL A 170 14.85 9.43 8.51
CA VAL A 170 14.71 10.25 7.32
C VAL A 170 16.11 10.74 6.95
N GLY A 171 16.57 10.38 5.76
CA GLY A 171 17.94 10.62 5.31
C GLY A 171 18.94 9.69 6.01
N ALA A 172 19.81 9.07 5.25
CA ALA A 172 20.96 8.34 5.77
C ALA A 172 22.19 9.23 5.78
N ASP A 173 23.22 8.86 6.56
CA ASP A 173 24.46 9.62 6.70
C ASP A 173 25.15 9.90 5.37
N ASP A 174 24.85 9.13 4.34
CA ASP A 174 25.47 9.03 3.04
C ASP A 174 24.48 9.21 1.87
N THR A 175 23.29 9.77 2.10
CA THR A 175 22.35 10.02 1.01
C THR A 175 22.66 11.31 0.26
N VAL A 176 22.56 11.25 -1.06
CA VAL A 176 22.73 12.38 -1.97
C VAL A 176 21.70 13.48 -1.70
N TRP A 177 20.52 13.10 -1.25
CA TRP A 177 19.39 14.01 -1.11
C TRP A 177 19.35 14.74 0.23
N GLY A 178 19.71 14.11 1.29
CA GLY A 178 19.59 14.66 2.64
C GLY A 178 20.80 15.43 3.16
N LYS A 179 21.81 15.71 2.35
CA LYS A 179 23.12 16.37 2.66
C LYS A 179 23.29 16.79 4.13
N GLY A 180 23.50 15.82 5.00
CA GLY A 180 23.80 16.06 6.41
C GLY A 180 22.59 16.24 7.33
N ALA A 181 21.36 16.22 6.83
CA ALA A 181 20.14 16.20 7.64
C ALA A 181 19.72 14.75 7.86
N LYS A 182 19.95 14.25 9.06
CA LYS A 182 19.49 12.96 9.51
C LYS A 182 18.49 13.18 10.65
N TYR A 183 17.30 12.69 10.45
CA TYR A 183 16.24 12.76 11.46
C TYR A 183 15.98 11.35 11.99
N ASP A 184 15.98 11.22 13.30
CA ASP A 184 15.65 9.99 14.02
C ASP A 184 14.28 10.15 14.70
N HIS A 185 13.27 9.56 14.11
CA HIS A 185 11.90 9.57 14.62
C HIS A 185 11.57 8.34 15.45
N SER A 186 12.54 7.50 15.80
CA SER A 186 12.34 6.24 16.53
C SER A 186 11.58 6.43 17.85
N LYS A 187 11.71 7.59 18.48
CA LYS A 187 11.07 7.92 19.77
C LYS A 187 9.77 8.69 19.64
N ASP A 188 9.40 9.12 18.45
CA ASP A 188 8.15 9.83 18.21
C ASP A 188 6.96 8.87 18.29
N LEU A 189 5.79 9.41 18.65
CA LEU A 189 4.59 8.58 18.79
C LEU A 189 4.02 8.24 17.41
N LEU A 190 3.75 6.95 17.19
CA LEU A 190 3.13 6.46 15.96
C LEU A 190 1.65 6.13 16.20
N VAL A 191 1.32 4.91 16.49
CA VAL A 191 -0.07 4.43 16.65
C VAL A 191 -0.19 3.48 17.86
N PRO A 192 -1.40 3.24 18.39
CA PRO A 192 -1.63 2.19 19.39
C PRO A 192 -1.27 0.80 18.87
N ILE A 193 -0.63 -0.01 19.70
CA ILE A 193 -0.47 -1.45 19.43
C ILE A 193 -1.65 -2.20 20.05
N VAL A 194 -2.37 -2.94 19.22
CA VAL A 194 -3.50 -3.81 19.60
C VAL A 194 -3.18 -5.23 19.14
N ASP A 195 -2.92 -6.11 20.09
CA ASP A 195 -2.63 -7.52 19.84
C ASP A 195 -3.82 -8.43 20.18
N GLU A 196 -3.65 -9.73 20.04
CA GLU A 196 -4.69 -10.73 20.31
C GLU A 196 -5.10 -10.83 21.80
N LYS A 197 -4.36 -10.18 22.70
CA LYS A 197 -4.62 -10.16 24.15
C LYS A 197 -5.19 -8.83 24.62
N THR A 198 -5.16 -7.83 23.79
CA THR A 198 -5.63 -6.49 24.12
C THR A 198 -7.14 -6.46 24.32
N THR A 199 -7.59 -5.96 25.47
CA THR A 199 -9.02 -5.88 25.85
C THR A 199 -9.49 -4.46 26.17
N GLU A 200 -8.56 -3.49 26.21
CA GLU A 200 -8.84 -2.11 26.56
C GLU A 200 -8.17 -1.16 25.56
N ASP A 201 -8.63 0.09 25.53
CA ASP A 201 -8.03 1.14 24.72
C ASP A 201 -6.53 1.27 25.00
N GLN A 202 -5.73 1.48 23.98
CA GLN A 202 -4.28 1.59 24.10
C GLN A 202 -3.80 3.00 23.77
N PRO A 203 -2.79 3.52 24.47
CA PRO A 203 -2.11 4.74 24.08
C PRO A 203 -1.25 4.52 22.84
N ARG A 204 -0.91 5.60 22.14
CA ARG A 204 0.11 5.58 21.09
C ARG A 204 1.43 5.00 21.60
N LYS A 205 2.12 4.28 20.76
CA LYS A 205 3.45 3.73 21.00
C LYS A 205 4.47 4.44 20.14
N THR A 206 5.73 4.36 20.53
CA THR A 206 6.80 4.94 19.72
C THR A 206 6.95 4.21 18.38
N VAL A 207 7.53 4.89 17.39
CA VAL A 207 7.90 4.26 16.11
C VAL A 207 8.74 3.01 16.36
N GLU A 208 9.73 3.08 17.27
CA GLU A 208 10.56 1.93 17.62
C GLU A 208 9.76 0.76 18.17
N ASP A 209 8.81 1.00 19.10
CA ASP A 209 7.96 -0.05 19.66
C ASP A 209 7.12 -0.72 18.57
N VAL A 210 6.51 0.07 17.67
CA VAL A 210 5.69 -0.45 16.58
C VAL A 210 6.54 -1.24 15.58
N PHE A 211 7.72 -0.74 15.20
CA PHE A 211 8.62 -1.48 14.31
C PHE A 211 9.15 -2.76 14.94
N ASN A 212 9.48 -2.76 16.24
CA ASN A 212 9.88 -3.98 16.92
C ASN A 212 8.73 -5.01 16.98
N PHE A 213 7.49 -4.55 17.15
CA PHE A 213 6.31 -5.40 17.15
C PHE A 213 6.05 -6.01 15.76
N LEU A 214 6.00 -5.18 14.72
CA LEU A 214 5.71 -5.66 13.35
C LEU A 214 6.83 -6.56 12.79
N ILE A 215 8.09 -6.26 13.06
CA ILE A 215 9.21 -7.10 12.63
C ILE A 215 9.14 -8.47 13.30
N LYS A 216 8.85 -8.51 14.61
CA LYS A 216 8.66 -9.78 15.32
C LYS A 216 7.54 -10.62 14.71
N ASP A 217 6.42 -10.00 14.37
CA ASP A 217 5.30 -10.70 13.72
C ASP A 217 5.69 -11.23 12.33
N PHE A 218 6.39 -10.44 11.52
CA PHE A 218 6.88 -10.87 10.22
C PHE A 218 7.89 -12.02 10.33
N GLU A 219 8.84 -11.93 11.28
CA GLU A 219 9.83 -12.99 11.50
C GLU A 219 9.17 -14.30 11.96
N GLU A 220 8.21 -14.24 12.88
CA GLU A 220 7.45 -15.42 13.31
C GLU A 220 6.64 -15.99 12.13
N SER A 221 5.98 -15.15 11.35
CA SER A 221 5.25 -15.54 10.16
C SER A 221 6.15 -16.25 9.15
N TYR A 222 7.28 -15.65 8.80
CA TYR A 222 8.24 -16.22 7.86
C TYR A 222 8.80 -17.58 8.34
N ALA A 223 9.19 -17.65 9.61
CA ALA A 223 9.70 -18.88 10.20
C ALA A 223 8.66 -20.04 10.18
N ILE A 224 7.38 -19.71 10.34
CA ILE A 224 6.31 -20.71 10.20
C ILE A 224 6.18 -21.16 8.74
N PHE A 225 6.16 -20.24 7.76
CA PHE A 225 6.12 -20.60 6.34
C PHE A 225 7.30 -21.46 5.94
N GLU A 226 8.50 -21.14 6.40
CA GLU A 226 9.69 -21.96 6.18
C GLU A 226 9.54 -23.37 6.77
N LYS A 227 9.08 -23.45 8.03
CA LYS A 227 8.85 -24.72 8.74
C LYS A 227 7.85 -25.64 8.05
N ILE A 228 6.78 -25.10 7.48
CA ILE A 228 5.74 -25.90 6.79
C ILE A 228 6.00 -26.09 5.30
N GLY A 229 7.12 -25.56 4.76
CA GLY A 229 7.48 -25.67 3.35
C GLY A 229 6.64 -24.79 2.42
N ALA A 230 6.12 -23.66 2.91
CA ALA A 230 5.26 -22.71 2.18
C ALA A 230 5.95 -21.35 2.00
N VAL A 231 7.28 -21.34 1.79
CA VAL A 231 7.99 -20.08 1.46
C VAL A 231 7.49 -19.53 0.14
N ARG A 232 7.23 -20.39 -0.86
CA ARG A 232 6.51 -20.05 -2.07
C ARG A 232 5.39 -21.06 -2.31
N THR A 233 4.18 -20.53 -2.57
CA THR A 233 3.04 -21.32 -3.04
C THR A 233 2.93 -21.24 -4.56
N SER A 234 2.07 -22.04 -5.17
CA SER A 234 1.84 -22.02 -6.62
C SER A 234 0.85 -20.94 -7.05
N SER A 235 0.15 -20.31 -6.09
CA SER A 235 -0.87 -19.30 -6.37
C SER A 235 -0.34 -17.90 -6.09
N PRO A 236 -0.36 -17.00 -7.07
CA PRO A 236 0.05 -15.61 -6.86
C PRO A 236 -0.95 -14.80 -6.01
N THR A 237 -2.10 -15.40 -5.63
CA THR A 237 -3.08 -14.77 -4.74
C THR A 237 -2.88 -15.13 -3.27
N ASP A 238 -1.96 -16.05 -2.97
CA ASP A 238 -1.70 -16.49 -1.60
C ASP A 238 -0.70 -15.58 -0.90
N ILE A 239 -0.94 -15.34 0.38
CA ILE A 239 0.08 -14.77 1.26
C ILE A 239 0.96 -15.94 1.72
N ASP A 240 2.22 -15.91 1.31
CA ASP A 240 3.23 -16.92 1.59
C ASP A 240 4.51 -16.32 2.18
N GLY A 241 5.54 -17.13 2.34
CA GLY A 241 6.81 -16.68 2.89
C GLY A 241 7.51 -15.62 2.04
N CYS A 242 7.35 -15.63 0.71
CA CYS A 242 7.92 -14.60 -0.17
C CYS A 242 7.22 -13.25 -0.02
N VAL A 243 5.90 -13.25 0.11
CA VAL A 243 5.13 -12.02 0.40
C VAL A 243 5.58 -11.39 1.72
N VAL A 244 5.69 -12.23 2.76
CA VAL A 244 6.16 -11.78 4.09
C VAL A 244 7.61 -11.30 4.03
N ALA A 245 8.50 -12.01 3.35
CA ALA A 245 9.90 -11.63 3.19
C ALA A 245 10.06 -10.28 2.49
N ASN A 246 9.25 -9.99 1.47
CA ASN A 246 9.30 -8.70 0.77
C ASN A 246 8.96 -7.53 1.71
N TYR A 247 7.88 -7.64 2.50
CA TYR A 247 7.52 -6.59 3.46
C TYR A 247 8.50 -6.49 4.63
N LEU A 248 9.05 -7.62 5.07
CA LEU A 248 10.08 -7.65 6.11
C LEU A 248 11.37 -6.98 5.64
N ALA A 249 11.78 -7.17 4.38
CA ALA A 249 12.90 -6.46 3.77
C ALA A 249 12.66 -4.94 3.80
N ARG A 250 11.46 -4.46 3.40
CA ARG A 250 11.10 -3.04 3.52
C ARG A 250 11.23 -2.51 4.94
N ALA A 251 10.72 -3.27 5.94
CA ALA A 251 10.76 -2.85 7.35
C ALA A 251 12.19 -2.72 7.86
N TYR A 252 13.08 -3.66 7.52
CA TYR A 252 14.48 -3.57 7.88
C TYR A 252 15.22 -2.43 7.19
N MET A 253 14.94 -2.18 5.89
CA MET A 253 15.53 -1.06 5.15
C MET A 253 15.11 0.30 5.74
N ILE A 254 13.88 0.45 6.21
CA ILE A 254 13.41 1.65 6.91
C ILE A 254 14.19 1.88 8.21
N LYS A 255 14.61 0.80 8.87
CA LYS A 255 15.47 0.85 10.07
C LYS A 255 16.96 0.94 9.75
N HIS A 256 17.36 1.00 8.49
CA HIS A 256 18.75 0.94 8.02
C HIS A 256 19.49 -0.34 8.47
N ASP A 257 18.76 -1.44 8.67
CA ASP A 257 19.32 -2.77 8.86
C ASP A 257 19.50 -3.45 7.49
N TRP A 258 20.57 -3.06 6.81
CA TRP A 258 20.85 -3.46 5.44
C TRP A 258 21.15 -4.95 5.31
N ASP A 259 21.70 -5.57 6.37
CA ASP A 259 22.00 -7.01 6.38
C ASP A 259 20.73 -7.85 6.36
N ASN A 260 19.78 -7.53 7.22
CA ASN A 260 18.49 -8.20 7.24
C ASN A 260 17.63 -7.79 6.03
N GLY A 261 17.68 -6.54 5.58
CA GLY A 261 17.05 -6.09 4.35
C GLY A 261 17.48 -6.93 3.14
N ALA A 262 18.80 -7.09 2.94
CA ALA A 262 19.38 -7.94 1.90
C ALA A 262 18.96 -9.40 2.03
N LYS A 263 19.04 -9.96 3.25
CA LYS A 263 18.65 -11.36 3.52
C LYS A 263 17.25 -11.67 3.04
N TYR A 264 16.26 -10.85 3.39
CA TYR A 264 14.87 -11.12 3.06
C TYR A 264 14.50 -10.72 1.61
N ALA A 265 15.11 -9.69 1.04
CA ALA A 265 15.01 -9.41 -0.39
C ALA A 265 15.51 -10.58 -1.24
N LYS A 266 16.63 -11.19 -0.83
CA LYS A 266 17.19 -12.37 -1.52
C LYS A 266 16.26 -13.58 -1.48
N VAL A 267 15.44 -13.77 -0.44
CA VAL A 267 14.43 -14.84 -0.41
C VAL A 267 13.49 -14.72 -1.61
N VAL A 268 13.03 -13.52 -1.92
CA VAL A 268 12.14 -13.28 -3.07
C VAL A 268 12.89 -13.55 -4.37
N MET A 269 14.10 -13.01 -4.53
CA MET A 269 14.93 -13.19 -5.72
C MET A 269 15.26 -14.67 -6.00
N ASP A 270 15.42 -15.48 -4.96
CA ASP A 270 15.72 -16.93 -5.12
C ASP A 270 14.48 -17.74 -5.57
N ASN A 271 13.28 -17.13 -5.55
CA ASN A 271 12.02 -17.80 -5.87
C ASN A 271 11.30 -17.21 -7.08
N PHE A 272 11.69 -16.02 -7.53
CA PHE A 272 11.05 -15.31 -8.63
C PHE A 272 12.07 -14.70 -9.58
N ASP A 273 11.81 -14.78 -10.87
CA ASP A 273 12.53 -14.02 -11.89
C ASP A 273 11.88 -12.65 -12.12
N ILE A 274 12.62 -11.73 -12.73
CA ILE A 274 12.08 -10.46 -13.23
C ILE A 274 11.57 -10.62 -14.66
N LEU A 275 10.71 -9.71 -15.11
CA LEU A 275 10.27 -9.70 -16.52
C LEU A 275 11.47 -9.57 -17.46
N SER A 276 11.55 -10.49 -18.42
CA SER A 276 12.73 -10.65 -19.30
C SER A 276 12.47 -10.34 -20.77
N THR A 277 11.22 -10.11 -21.18
CA THR A 277 10.88 -9.78 -22.56
C THR A 277 10.21 -8.43 -22.69
N GLU A 278 10.44 -7.73 -23.78
CA GLU A 278 9.75 -6.47 -24.12
C GLU A 278 8.23 -6.65 -24.10
N ALA A 279 7.73 -7.80 -24.62
CA ALA A 279 6.31 -8.08 -24.66
C ALA A 279 5.69 -8.16 -23.26
N ASP A 280 6.38 -8.75 -22.28
CA ASP A 280 5.91 -8.84 -20.91
C ASP A 280 6.00 -7.47 -20.20
N ILE A 281 7.04 -6.71 -20.43
CA ILE A 281 7.20 -5.36 -19.89
C ILE A 281 6.11 -4.40 -20.38
N LEU A 282 5.65 -4.57 -21.63
CA LEU A 282 4.65 -3.69 -22.26
C LEU A 282 3.21 -4.20 -22.20
N GLN A 283 2.94 -5.34 -21.59
CA GLN A 283 1.63 -6.01 -21.64
C GLN A 283 0.51 -5.33 -20.82
N GLY A 284 0.82 -4.36 -19.95
CA GLY A 284 -0.18 -3.57 -19.24
C GLY A 284 -0.40 -3.88 -17.77
N PHE A 285 0.35 -4.83 -17.17
CA PHE A 285 0.30 -5.19 -15.74
C PHE A 285 -1.12 -5.53 -15.24
N SER A 286 -1.83 -6.36 -16.00
CA SER A 286 -3.21 -6.78 -15.73
C SER A 286 -3.39 -8.29 -15.62
N ASN A 287 -2.28 -9.04 -15.45
CA ASN A 287 -2.27 -10.50 -15.37
C ASN A 287 -1.36 -10.95 -14.23
N ILE A 288 -1.96 -11.58 -13.20
CA ILE A 288 -1.21 -12.09 -12.04
C ILE A 288 -0.39 -13.36 -12.33
N ASN A 289 -0.57 -13.98 -13.51
CA ASN A 289 0.16 -15.21 -13.84
C ASN A 289 1.50 -14.95 -14.55
N LEU A 290 2.04 -13.74 -14.45
CA LEU A 290 3.37 -13.42 -14.92
C LEU A 290 4.42 -13.88 -13.91
N ASP A 291 5.63 -14.19 -14.40
CA ASP A 291 6.71 -14.78 -13.61
C ASP A 291 7.22 -13.85 -12.49
N ASP A 292 7.03 -12.54 -12.64
CA ASP A 292 7.44 -11.52 -11.68
C ASP A 292 6.41 -11.26 -10.56
N VAL A 293 5.19 -11.78 -10.66
CA VAL A 293 4.15 -11.50 -9.70
C VAL A 293 4.32 -12.31 -8.42
N VAL A 294 4.70 -11.63 -7.35
CA VAL A 294 4.85 -12.21 -6.01
C VAL A 294 3.51 -12.30 -5.30
N PHE A 295 2.67 -11.24 -5.42
CA PHE A 295 1.35 -11.19 -4.79
C PHE A 295 0.40 -10.33 -5.61
N GLY A 296 -0.80 -10.84 -5.82
CA GLY A 296 -1.85 -10.16 -6.59
C GLY A 296 -3.25 -10.62 -6.22
N CYS A 297 -4.21 -10.15 -6.97
CA CYS A 297 -5.62 -10.53 -6.84
C CYS A 297 -6.23 -10.76 -8.22
N ASP A 298 -6.85 -11.92 -8.40
CA ASP A 298 -7.63 -12.27 -9.58
C ASP A 298 -8.95 -11.47 -9.59
N ILE A 299 -9.14 -10.66 -10.60
CA ILE A 299 -10.33 -9.84 -10.77
C ILE A 299 -11.28 -10.49 -11.77
N THR A 300 -12.41 -10.91 -11.26
CA THR A 300 -13.50 -11.55 -11.98
C THR A 300 -14.72 -10.64 -12.09
N SER A 301 -15.76 -11.06 -12.80
CA SER A 301 -17.02 -10.33 -12.86
C SER A 301 -17.70 -10.12 -11.51
N ASP A 302 -17.38 -10.97 -10.53
CA ASP A 302 -18.02 -10.93 -9.21
C ASP A 302 -17.40 -9.88 -8.27
N ASN A 303 -16.12 -9.54 -8.50
CA ASN A 303 -15.37 -8.60 -7.66
C ASN A 303 -14.86 -7.36 -8.42
N SER A 304 -15.14 -7.24 -9.71
CA SER A 304 -14.76 -6.08 -10.52
C SER A 304 -15.60 -4.84 -10.22
N GLY A 305 -15.08 -3.67 -10.58
CA GLY A 305 -15.79 -2.40 -10.48
C GLY A 305 -15.49 -1.46 -11.65
N ILE A 306 -16.55 -0.94 -12.30
CA ILE A 306 -16.38 -0.07 -13.46
C ILE A 306 -15.68 1.25 -13.08
N TYR A 307 -16.12 1.92 -12.01
CA TYR A 307 -15.53 3.22 -11.60
C TYR A 307 -14.62 3.11 -10.39
N ARG A 308 -14.82 2.12 -9.54
CA ARG A 308 -14.06 1.88 -8.32
C ARG A 308 -13.08 0.73 -8.56
N SER A 309 -12.08 0.98 -9.37
CA SER A 309 -11.06 -0.01 -9.72
C SER A 309 -9.76 0.66 -10.15
N TRP A 310 -8.67 -0.12 -10.11
CA TRP A 310 -7.37 0.30 -10.56
C TRP A 310 -7.40 0.76 -12.02
N PHE A 311 -7.96 -0.03 -12.91
CA PHE A 311 -7.98 0.27 -14.32
C PHE A 311 -8.93 1.43 -14.67
N SER A 312 -9.96 1.69 -13.86
CA SER A 312 -10.73 2.93 -13.99
C SER A 312 -9.85 4.17 -13.79
N MET A 313 -8.89 4.10 -12.84
CA MET A 313 -8.02 5.23 -12.50
C MET A 313 -6.80 5.33 -13.41
N MET A 314 -6.33 4.24 -14.01
CA MET A 314 -5.02 4.16 -14.65
C MET A 314 -5.08 3.81 -16.16
N ASP A 315 -6.08 3.07 -16.62
CA ASP A 315 -6.18 2.66 -18.04
C ASP A 315 -6.76 3.78 -18.91
N TYR A 316 -5.89 4.36 -19.73
CA TYR A 316 -6.27 5.39 -20.69
C TYR A 316 -7.29 4.92 -21.73
N PHE A 317 -7.24 3.65 -22.10
CA PHE A 317 -8.12 3.08 -23.13
C PHE A 317 -9.45 2.57 -22.56
N GLY A 318 -9.62 2.55 -21.23
CA GLY A 318 -10.87 2.17 -20.56
C GLY A 318 -11.95 3.24 -20.67
N ASP A 319 -13.16 2.88 -20.23
CA ASP A 319 -14.27 3.82 -20.08
C ASP A 319 -14.38 4.37 -18.65
N GLY A 320 -13.35 4.12 -17.82
CA GLY A 320 -13.21 4.65 -16.48
C GLY A 320 -12.69 6.09 -16.44
N TYR A 321 -12.33 6.58 -15.25
CA TYR A 321 -11.88 7.97 -15.08
C TYR A 321 -10.69 8.35 -15.96
N ALA A 322 -9.70 7.46 -16.08
CA ALA A 322 -8.54 7.72 -16.92
C ALA A 322 -8.90 7.84 -18.39
N GLY A 323 -9.84 7.02 -18.91
CA GLY A 323 -10.23 7.04 -20.32
C GLY A 323 -11.15 8.20 -20.70
N ILE A 324 -12.01 8.65 -19.77
CA ILE A 324 -13.00 9.72 -20.07
C ILE A 324 -12.49 11.15 -19.84
N GLY A 325 -11.19 11.33 -19.57
CA GLY A 325 -10.60 12.69 -19.53
C GLY A 325 -9.83 13.05 -18.26
N VAL A 326 -9.78 12.20 -17.25
CA VAL A 326 -8.93 12.40 -16.06
C VAL A 326 -7.65 11.57 -16.22
N TRP A 327 -6.86 11.96 -17.19
CA TRP A 327 -5.67 11.20 -17.59
C TRP A 327 -4.59 11.21 -16.53
N ARG A 328 -3.78 10.14 -16.48
CA ARG A 328 -2.53 10.05 -15.73
C ARG A 328 -1.38 10.24 -16.71
N ALA A 329 -0.44 11.06 -16.30
CA ALA A 329 0.75 11.33 -17.10
C ALA A 329 1.99 11.29 -16.21
N ALA A 330 3.13 11.01 -16.79
CA ALA A 330 4.39 11.10 -16.07
C ALA A 330 4.96 12.52 -16.10
N PHE A 331 5.72 12.86 -15.06
CA PHE A 331 6.45 14.12 -14.97
C PHE A 331 7.52 14.21 -16.06
N GLY A 332 7.52 15.32 -16.80
CA GLY A 332 8.41 15.50 -17.95
C GLY A 332 9.88 15.21 -17.66
N PRO A 333 10.48 15.77 -16.61
CA PRO A 333 11.88 15.50 -16.23
C PRO A 333 12.20 14.02 -16.01
N LEU A 334 11.28 13.22 -15.48
CA LEU A 334 11.48 11.78 -15.34
C LEU A 334 11.62 11.12 -16.71
N VAL A 335 10.65 11.35 -17.60
CA VAL A 335 10.61 10.70 -18.91
C VAL A 335 11.75 11.14 -19.81
N ASP A 336 12.15 12.40 -19.74
CA ASP A 336 13.24 12.95 -20.54
C ASP A 336 14.62 12.34 -20.19
N ARG A 337 14.76 11.74 -19.00
CA ARG A 337 15.98 10.98 -18.60
C ARG A 337 15.98 9.54 -19.10
N ILE A 338 14.82 8.97 -19.45
CA ILE A 338 14.74 7.61 -19.97
C ILE A 338 15.41 7.58 -21.35
N ALA A 339 16.35 6.67 -21.53
CA ALA A 339 17.08 6.54 -22.80
C ALA A 339 16.15 6.15 -23.95
N ASP A 340 16.54 6.50 -25.19
CA ASP A 340 15.69 6.25 -26.37
C ASP A 340 15.55 4.76 -26.71
N ASP A 341 16.47 3.91 -26.25
CA ASP A 341 16.44 2.45 -26.41
C ASP A 341 15.92 1.70 -25.18
N ASP A 342 15.43 2.41 -24.17
CA ASP A 342 14.77 1.81 -23.01
C ASP A 342 13.29 1.52 -23.34
N VAL A 343 12.91 0.26 -23.29
CA VAL A 343 11.56 -0.19 -23.62
C VAL A 343 10.46 0.48 -22.75
N ARG A 344 10.77 0.85 -21.51
CA ARG A 344 9.83 1.50 -20.60
C ARG A 344 9.43 2.91 -21.04
N ARG A 345 10.20 3.51 -21.98
CA ARG A 345 9.82 4.79 -22.60
C ARG A 345 8.48 4.69 -23.34
N GLU A 346 8.15 3.52 -23.87
CA GLU A 346 6.88 3.27 -24.55
C GLU A 346 5.66 3.34 -23.61
N TRP A 347 5.85 3.29 -22.28
CA TRP A 347 4.77 3.50 -21.31
C TRP A 347 4.22 4.94 -21.31
N PHE A 348 4.92 5.90 -21.93
CA PHE A 348 4.61 7.33 -21.87
C PHE A 348 4.48 7.92 -23.27
N LEU A 349 3.25 8.28 -23.66
CA LEU A 349 2.96 8.81 -24.97
C LEU A 349 3.53 10.23 -25.16
N ASP A 350 4.47 10.37 -26.06
CA ASP A 350 4.81 11.69 -26.61
C ASP A 350 3.80 12.05 -27.72
N LYS A 351 3.37 13.31 -27.79
CA LYS A 351 2.52 13.82 -28.88
C LYS A 351 3.09 13.58 -30.28
N ARG A 352 4.39 13.26 -30.35
CA ARG A 352 5.12 13.00 -31.59
C ARG A 352 5.24 11.51 -31.92
N ASN A 353 4.72 10.61 -31.08
CA ASN A 353 4.84 9.17 -31.34
C ASN A 353 3.90 8.74 -32.49
N PRO A 354 4.44 8.31 -33.65
CA PRO A 354 3.65 7.91 -34.81
C PRO A 354 2.97 6.54 -34.68
N LEU A 355 3.34 5.75 -33.65
CA LEU A 355 2.81 4.39 -33.46
C LEU A 355 1.39 4.40 -32.89
N THR A 356 1.04 5.42 -32.12
CA THR A 356 -0.31 5.62 -31.66
C THR A 356 -0.97 6.62 -32.60
N MET A 357 -1.81 6.15 -33.49
CA MET A 357 -2.71 7.00 -34.32
C MET A 357 -3.59 7.93 -33.47
N GLN A 358 -3.43 7.87 -32.16
CA GLN A 358 -4.11 8.68 -31.18
C GLN A 358 -3.16 9.70 -30.60
N ILE A 359 -3.53 10.93 -30.81
CA ILE A 359 -2.86 12.09 -30.24
C ILE A 359 -3.01 11.98 -28.72
N ALA A 360 -1.90 11.83 -28.01
CA ALA A 360 -1.90 11.98 -26.56
C ALA A 360 -2.58 13.31 -26.20
N ALA A 361 -3.57 13.26 -25.33
CA ALA A 361 -4.29 14.46 -24.90
C ALA A 361 -3.37 15.39 -24.11
N VAL A 362 -2.38 14.83 -23.43
CA VAL A 362 -1.36 15.53 -22.64
C VAL A 362 0.02 14.90 -22.89
N LEU A 363 1.07 15.68 -22.66
CA LEU A 363 2.45 15.20 -22.76
C LEU A 363 2.69 14.07 -21.73
N TYR A 364 3.35 13.01 -22.20
CA TYR A 364 3.72 11.83 -21.40
C TYR A 364 2.54 11.15 -20.69
N GLN A 365 1.39 11.17 -21.34
CA GLN A 365 0.24 10.40 -20.91
C GLN A 365 0.60 8.93 -20.80
N SER A 366 0.29 8.31 -19.64
CA SER A 366 0.68 6.93 -19.41
C SER A 366 -0.27 5.95 -20.08
N ILE A 367 0.33 4.91 -20.65
CA ILE A 367 -0.31 3.68 -21.11
C ILE A 367 0.34 2.45 -20.47
N LYS A 368 1.06 2.61 -19.35
CA LYS A 368 1.69 1.51 -18.62
C LYS A 368 0.68 0.47 -18.16
N PHE A 369 -0.49 0.92 -17.67
CA PHE A 369 -1.52 0.04 -17.15
C PHE A 369 -2.66 -0.08 -18.16
N ILE A 370 -2.88 -1.30 -18.63
CA ILE A 370 -3.91 -1.64 -19.62
C ILE A 370 -4.73 -2.81 -19.08
N GLY A 371 -6.02 -2.61 -18.95
CA GLY A 371 -6.94 -3.64 -18.42
C GLY A 371 -7.02 -4.90 -19.27
N ALA A 372 -7.60 -5.95 -18.73
CA ALA A 372 -7.71 -7.25 -19.37
C ALA A 372 -8.34 -7.20 -20.78
N GLY A 373 -7.94 -8.14 -21.63
CA GLY A 373 -8.46 -8.26 -22.99
C GLY A 373 -7.93 -7.22 -23.99
N ARG A 374 -7.03 -6.34 -23.57
CA ARG A 374 -6.52 -5.23 -24.40
C ARG A 374 -5.08 -5.39 -24.91
N SER A 375 -4.42 -6.50 -24.66
CA SER A 375 -3.10 -6.78 -25.25
C SER A 375 -3.06 -6.69 -26.79
N ALA A 376 -4.24 -6.66 -27.44
CA ALA A 376 -4.41 -6.40 -28.87
C ALA A 376 -4.76 -4.94 -29.22
N VAL A 377 -4.71 -4.00 -28.26
CA VAL A 377 -5.19 -2.61 -28.44
C VAL A 377 -4.40 -1.84 -29.48
N PHE A 378 -3.12 -2.14 -29.65
CA PHE A 378 -2.33 -1.54 -30.72
C PHE A 378 -2.82 -1.92 -32.14
N ASN A 379 -3.72 -2.91 -32.25
CA ASN A 379 -4.20 -3.43 -33.54
C ASN A 379 -5.72 -3.34 -33.77
N SER A 380 -6.54 -3.01 -32.78
CA SER A 380 -7.99 -2.97 -32.94
C SER A 380 -8.64 -1.91 -32.06
N GLY A 381 -9.21 -0.90 -32.68
CA GLY A 381 -9.80 0.27 -32.03
C GLY A 381 -10.63 0.05 -30.75
N PHE A 382 -10.80 1.11 -30.05
CA PHE A 382 -11.35 1.53 -28.77
C PHE A 382 -12.60 0.83 -28.16
N ASN A 383 -13.08 -0.30 -28.54
CA ASN A 383 -14.33 -0.88 -28.02
C ASN A 383 -14.15 -2.29 -27.45
N GLY A 384 -13.38 -2.43 -26.38
CA GLY A 384 -13.34 -3.67 -25.60
C GLY A 384 -14.14 -3.54 -24.31
N THR A 385 -15.16 -4.36 -24.11
CA THR A 385 -15.73 -4.70 -22.81
C THR A 385 -14.72 -5.58 -22.06
N GLY A 386 -14.64 -5.46 -20.74
CA GLY A 386 -13.80 -6.34 -19.90
C GLY A 386 -12.46 -5.72 -19.45
N TRP A 387 -12.21 -4.45 -19.73
CA TRP A 387 -11.02 -3.74 -19.23
C TRP A 387 -11.00 -3.69 -17.67
N GLU A 388 -12.15 -3.67 -17.05
CA GLU A 388 -12.36 -3.71 -15.61
C GLU A 388 -11.97 -5.04 -14.97
N LEU A 389 -11.73 -6.08 -15.76
CA LEU A 389 -11.33 -7.42 -15.31
C LEU A 389 -9.81 -7.62 -15.25
N GLY A 390 -9.02 -6.58 -15.41
CA GLY A 390 -7.58 -6.65 -15.19
C GLY A 390 -7.26 -6.95 -13.73
N ASP A 391 -6.34 -7.90 -13.51
CA ASP A 391 -5.91 -8.32 -12.19
C ASP A 391 -5.15 -7.21 -11.45
N TYR A 392 -5.18 -7.26 -10.11
CA TYR A 392 -4.41 -6.34 -9.29
C TYR A 392 -3.09 -6.98 -8.88
N ILE A 393 -1.98 -6.29 -9.15
CA ILE A 393 -0.64 -6.71 -8.77
C ILE A 393 -0.19 -5.86 -7.58
N TYR A 394 -0.01 -6.47 -6.41
CA TYR A 394 0.40 -5.78 -5.19
C TYR A 394 1.91 -5.77 -5.00
N LEU A 395 2.58 -6.86 -5.38
CA LEU A 395 4.02 -7.02 -5.29
C LEU A 395 4.57 -7.68 -6.55
N ARG A 396 5.67 -7.13 -7.08
CA ARG A 396 6.48 -7.68 -8.15
C ARG A 396 7.89 -7.97 -7.66
N SER A 397 8.51 -9.00 -8.20
CA SER A 397 9.84 -9.43 -7.79
C SER A 397 10.93 -8.39 -8.06
N GLU A 398 10.76 -7.54 -9.08
CA GLU A 398 11.68 -6.44 -9.37
C GLU A 398 11.97 -5.60 -8.14
N GLU A 399 10.99 -5.42 -7.26
CA GLU A 399 11.21 -4.66 -6.04
C GLU A 399 12.30 -5.28 -5.16
N ALA A 400 12.28 -6.60 -5.01
CA ALA A 400 13.29 -7.30 -4.21
C ALA A 400 14.69 -7.16 -4.82
N TYR A 401 14.80 -7.18 -6.15
CA TYR A 401 16.07 -6.94 -6.84
C TYR A 401 16.60 -5.53 -6.60
N PHE A 402 15.75 -4.52 -6.70
CA PHE A 402 16.13 -3.13 -6.38
C PHE A 402 16.50 -2.95 -4.91
N MET A 403 15.74 -3.56 -3.98
CA MET A 403 16.04 -3.53 -2.55
C MET A 403 17.37 -4.20 -2.24
N TYR A 404 17.66 -5.33 -2.85
CA TYR A 404 18.92 -6.04 -2.66
C TYR A 404 20.11 -5.24 -3.18
N ALA A 405 19.99 -4.62 -4.37
CA ALA A 405 21.02 -3.74 -4.93
C ALA A 405 21.32 -2.54 -4.03
N GLU A 406 20.26 -1.93 -3.44
CA GLU A 406 20.42 -0.83 -2.49
C GLU A 406 21.14 -1.28 -1.22
N CYS A 407 20.74 -2.45 -0.65
CA CYS A 407 21.40 -3.01 0.51
C CYS A 407 22.89 -3.31 0.26
N LEU A 408 23.24 -3.88 -0.90
CA LEU A 408 24.63 -4.12 -1.27
C LEU A 408 25.46 -2.82 -1.28
N ALA A 409 24.91 -1.75 -1.83
CA ALA A 409 25.59 -0.46 -1.85
C ALA A 409 25.82 0.09 -0.43
N HIS A 410 24.84 -0.06 0.47
CA HIS A 410 24.99 0.34 1.86
C HIS A 410 25.93 -0.55 2.68
N GLN A 411 26.16 -1.78 2.22
CA GLN A 411 27.16 -2.71 2.77
C GLN A 411 28.57 -2.49 2.18
N ASP A 412 28.79 -1.37 1.51
CA ASP A 412 30.04 -1.01 0.79
C ASP A 412 30.44 -2.03 -0.31
N ASN A 413 29.49 -2.80 -0.82
CA ASN A 413 29.66 -3.74 -1.93
C ASN A 413 29.17 -3.14 -3.26
N LEU A 414 29.77 -2.03 -3.66
CA LEU A 414 29.36 -1.29 -4.86
C LEU A 414 29.51 -2.11 -6.15
N THR A 415 30.51 -2.99 -6.22
CA THR A 415 30.76 -3.80 -7.42
C THR A 415 29.59 -4.72 -7.72
N ASP A 416 29.11 -5.47 -6.73
CA ASP A 416 27.98 -6.37 -6.92
C ASP A 416 26.66 -5.61 -7.06
N ALA A 417 26.52 -4.45 -6.40
CA ALA A 417 25.37 -3.58 -6.58
C ALA A 417 25.23 -3.08 -8.02
N VAL A 418 26.34 -2.59 -8.62
CA VAL A 418 26.39 -2.15 -10.02
C VAL A 418 26.08 -3.32 -10.97
N ALA A 419 26.70 -4.48 -10.77
CA ALA A 419 26.47 -5.67 -11.61
C ALA A 419 25.00 -6.12 -11.57
N LEU A 420 24.36 -6.07 -10.39
CA LEU A 420 22.95 -6.42 -10.27
C LEU A 420 22.05 -5.39 -10.96
N LEU A 421 22.33 -4.09 -10.84
CA LEU A 421 21.56 -3.09 -11.56
C LEU A 421 21.70 -3.24 -13.08
N GLU A 422 22.90 -3.52 -13.58
CA GLU A 422 23.11 -3.80 -15.01
C GLU A 422 22.35 -5.04 -15.47
N ASP A 423 22.28 -6.08 -14.65
CA ASP A 423 21.48 -7.29 -14.93
C ASP A 423 19.99 -6.96 -15.02
N ILE A 424 19.42 -6.25 -14.04
CA ILE A 424 18.03 -5.77 -14.07
C ILE A 424 17.77 -4.97 -15.34
N MET A 425 18.66 -4.05 -15.67
CA MET A 425 18.47 -3.12 -16.77
C MET A 425 18.69 -3.74 -18.15
N SER A 426 19.41 -4.86 -18.23
CA SER A 426 19.73 -5.53 -19.51
C SER A 426 18.49 -5.91 -20.31
N THR A 427 17.38 -6.21 -19.64
CA THR A 427 16.08 -6.56 -20.25
C THR A 427 15.22 -5.34 -20.56
N ARG A 428 15.53 -4.16 -19.97
CA ARG A 428 14.83 -2.89 -20.19
C ARG A 428 15.51 -2.03 -21.23
N GLN A 429 16.83 -1.96 -21.15
CA GLN A 429 17.68 -1.15 -22.04
C GLN A 429 18.94 -1.95 -22.43
N PRO A 430 18.97 -2.55 -23.64
CA PRO A 430 20.10 -3.40 -24.06
C PRO A 430 21.47 -2.72 -24.05
N SER A 431 21.52 -1.39 -24.21
CA SER A 431 22.78 -0.62 -24.19
C SER A 431 23.16 -0.13 -22.79
N TYR A 432 22.40 -0.47 -21.74
CA TYR A 432 22.61 0.06 -20.40
C TYR A 432 23.98 -0.27 -19.84
N THR A 433 24.61 0.73 -19.26
CA THR A 433 25.84 0.58 -18.46
C THR A 433 25.77 1.57 -17.30
N CYS A 434 25.94 1.07 -16.09
CA CYS A 434 25.97 1.89 -14.90
C CYS A 434 27.35 2.54 -14.76
N SER A 435 27.40 3.86 -14.88
CA SER A 435 28.66 4.64 -14.81
C SER A 435 29.01 5.08 -13.39
N ALA A 436 28.25 4.67 -12.37
CA ALA A 436 28.47 5.07 -10.98
C ALA A 436 29.82 4.54 -10.46
N THR A 437 30.60 5.42 -9.86
CA THR A 437 31.89 5.09 -9.25
C THR A 437 31.91 5.32 -7.74
N THR A 438 30.87 5.97 -7.21
CA THR A 438 30.64 6.15 -5.78
C THR A 438 29.30 5.55 -5.38
N LYS A 439 29.11 5.30 -4.09
CA LYS A 439 27.83 4.81 -3.55
C LYS A 439 26.72 5.84 -3.80
N GLU A 440 27.01 7.11 -3.64
CA GLU A 440 26.05 8.19 -3.83
C GLU A 440 25.55 8.24 -5.28
N ASP A 441 26.47 8.21 -6.26
CA ASP A 441 26.11 8.18 -7.68
C ASP A 441 25.27 6.93 -8.02
N PHE A 442 25.63 5.79 -7.42
CA PHE A 442 24.90 4.55 -7.61
C PHE A 442 23.47 4.62 -7.05
N LEU A 443 23.32 5.11 -5.82
CA LEU A 443 21.99 5.24 -5.20
C LEU A 443 21.11 6.23 -5.97
N GLU A 444 21.66 7.32 -6.50
CA GLU A 444 20.92 8.26 -7.35
C GLU A 444 20.44 7.58 -8.63
N GLU A 445 21.29 6.80 -9.30
CA GLU A 445 20.91 6.05 -10.49
C GLU A 445 19.91 4.94 -10.18
N LEU A 446 20.13 4.15 -9.12
CA LEU A 446 19.24 3.08 -8.69
C LEU A 446 17.81 3.62 -8.43
N ILE A 447 17.69 4.71 -7.69
CA ILE A 447 16.39 5.32 -7.38
C ILE A 447 15.73 5.88 -8.64
N PHE A 448 16.48 6.46 -9.56
CA PHE A 448 15.93 6.88 -10.84
C PHE A 448 15.34 5.69 -11.60
N GLN A 449 16.07 4.58 -11.73
CA GLN A 449 15.60 3.38 -12.41
C GLN A 449 14.39 2.75 -11.71
N LYS A 450 14.38 2.75 -10.37
CA LYS A 450 13.25 2.28 -9.56
C LYS A 450 12.00 3.15 -9.75
N ARG A 451 12.15 4.48 -9.82
CA ARG A 451 11.03 5.42 -10.07
C ARG A 451 10.40 5.20 -11.44
N VAL A 452 11.20 4.91 -12.47
CA VAL A 452 10.68 4.53 -13.80
C VAL A 452 9.97 3.19 -13.73
N GLU A 453 10.61 2.17 -13.15
CA GLU A 453 10.08 0.81 -13.07
C GLU A 453 8.73 0.75 -12.36
N PHE A 454 8.63 1.39 -11.21
CA PHE A 454 7.44 1.38 -10.36
C PHE A 454 6.55 2.63 -10.52
N TRP A 455 6.68 3.33 -11.66
CA TRP A 455 5.83 4.49 -11.89
C TRP A 455 4.34 4.12 -11.75
N GLY A 456 3.63 4.87 -10.91
CA GLY A 456 2.20 4.67 -10.68
C GLY A 456 1.85 3.59 -9.63
N GLU A 457 2.78 2.80 -9.12
CA GLU A 457 2.52 1.68 -8.21
C GLU A 457 2.58 2.05 -6.70
N GLY A 458 2.71 3.33 -6.39
CA GLY A 458 2.72 3.83 -5.00
C GLY A 458 4.09 3.85 -4.32
N MET A 459 5.16 3.46 -5.02
CA MET A 459 6.48 3.25 -4.41
C MET A 459 7.30 4.53 -4.26
N GLU A 460 7.24 5.44 -5.24
CA GLU A 460 8.05 6.67 -5.27
C GLU A 460 7.91 7.49 -3.99
N PHE A 461 6.68 7.72 -3.54
CA PHE A 461 6.43 8.50 -2.33
C PHE A 461 7.03 7.84 -1.07
N LEU A 462 6.97 6.52 -0.97
CA LEU A 462 7.53 5.78 0.17
C LEU A 462 9.06 5.88 0.20
N ASP A 463 9.71 5.78 -0.96
CA ASP A 463 11.15 5.99 -1.08
C ASP A 463 11.54 7.44 -0.78
N ASN A 464 10.77 8.41 -1.28
CA ASN A 464 11.00 9.82 -1.00
C ASN A 464 11.02 10.11 0.51
N ARG A 465 10.09 9.48 1.27
CA ARG A 465 10.01 9.67 2.72
C ARG A 465 11.25 9.16 3.46
N ARG A 466 11.66 7.94 3.21
CA ARG A 466 12.82 7.35 3.90
C ARG A 466 14.16 7.90 3.45
N LEU A 467 14.25 8.39 2.20
CA LEU A 467 15.49 8.92 1.60
C LEU A 467 15.61 10.44 1.72
N ASN A 468 14.64 11.12 2.33
CA ASN A 468 14.57 12.57 2.42
C ASN A 468 14.59 13.28 1.05
N ILE A 469 13.93 12.69 0.04
CA ILE A 469 13.79 13.29 -1.28
C ILE A 469 12.58 14.22 -1.25
N PRO A 470 12.74 15.53 -1.49
CA PRO A 470 11.62 16.46 -1.47
C PRO A 470 10.63 16.17 -2.60
N VAL A 471 9.34 16.45 -2.35
CA VAL A 471 8.37 16.56 -3.43
C VAL A 471 8.54 17.94 -4.08
N ASP A 472 9.30 17.98 -5.17
CA ASP A 472 9.58 19.20 -5.92
C ASP A 472 8.98 19.11 -7.32
N ARG A 473 7.85 19.76 -7.50
CA ARG A 473 7.10 19.85 -8.76
C ARG A 473 7.29 21.20 -9.45
N THR A 474 8.25 22.02 -8.96
CA THR A 474 8.46 23.39 -9.46
C THR A 474 9.32 23.42 -10.70
N ASP A 475 10.27 22.55 -10.79
CA ASP A 475 11.43 22.52 -11.71
C ASP A 475 11.51 23.69 -12.72
N ALA A 476 12.28 24.71 -12.35
CA ALA A 476 12.43 25.93 -13.13
C ALA A 476 13.29 25.75 -14.39
N THR A 477 13.98 24.62 -14.52
CA THR A 477 14.85 24.30 -15.68
C THR A 477 14.04 23.86 -16.89
N TRP A 478 12.75 23.50 -16.69
CA TRP A 478 11.87 22.97 -17.71
C TRP A 478 10.93 24.03 -18.28
N THR A 479 10.72 23.98 -19.56
CA THR A 479 9.72 24.83 -20.20
C THR A 479 8.33 24.51 -19.65
N LYS A 480 7.41 25.48 -19.71
CA LYS A 480 6.02 25.29 -19.29
C LYS A 480 5.36 24.08 -19.93
N GLU A 481 5.79 23.70 -21.12
CA GLU A 481 5.26 22.57 -21.88
C GLU A 481 5.71 21.21 -21.34
N ARG A 482 6.88 21.16 -20.70
CA ARG A 482 7.44 19.92 -20.12
C ARG A 482 7.09 19.73 -18.66
N ASN A 483 6.91 20.81 -17.90
CA ASN A 483 6.33 20.74 -16.58
C ASN A 483 4.80 20.77 -16.68
N ASN A 484 4.23 19.60 -16.83
CA ASN A 484 2.80 19.38 -17.06
C ASN A 484 1.96 19.25 -15.77
N HIS A 485 2.53 19.48 -14.58
CA HIS A 485 1.74 19.60 -13.34
C HIS A 485 0.71 20.72 -13.45
N LEU A 486 -0.44 20.52 -12.80
CA LEU A 486 -1.43 21.60 -12.62
C LEU A 486 -0.79 22.77 -11.86
N ALA A 487 -1.18 24.00 -12.21
CA ALA A 487 -0.61 25.19 -11.59
C ALA A 487 -0.69 25.19 -10.06
N ALA A 488 -1.80 24.69 -9.49
CA ALA A 488 -1.98 24.57 -8.04
C ALA A 488 -1.10 23.47 -7.40
N ALA A 489 -0.59 22.54 -8.20
CA ALA A 489 0.25 21.45 -7.73
C ALA A 489 1.75 21.71 -7.91
N LYS A 490 2.12 22.88 -8.45
CA LYS A 490 3.53 23.28 -8.63
C LYS A 490 4.07 23.88 -7.32
N PHE A 491 4.49 23.03 -6.43
CA PHE A 491 5.07 23.38 -5.13
C PHE A 491 6.31 22.53 -4.86
N LYS A 492 7.09 22.96 -3.88
CA LYS A 492 8.14 22.17 -3.26
C LYS A 492 7.80 21.94 -1.79
N LYS A 493 7.87 20.70 -1.33
CA LYS A 493 7.66 20.28 0.05
C LYS A 493 8.79 19.37 0.48
N GLU A 494 9.45 19.72 1.58
CA GLU A 494 10.43 18.87 2.24
C GLU A 494 9.70 17.72 2.98
N GLN A 495 10.41 16.62 3.26
CA GLN A 495 9.76 15.41 3.82
C GLN A 495 9.22 15.60 5.25
N GLU A 496 9.65 16.64 5.94
CA GLU A 496 9.12 17.00 7.26
C GLU A 496 7.98 18.03 7.22
N ALA A 497 7.41 18.28 6.05
CA ALA A 497 6.22 19.12 5.94
C ALA A 497 5.01 18.41 6.59
N GLU A 498 4.16 19.20 7.25
CA GLU A 498 2.96 18.71 7.96
C GLU A 498 2.00 17.93 7.04
N GLU A 499 1.95 18.26 5.76
CA GLU A 499 1.10 17.59 4.79
C GLU A 499 1.45 16.11 4.55
N PHE A 500 2.64 15.70 4.96
CA PHE A 500 3.07 14.29 4.91
C PHE A 500 2.85 13.54 6.22
N LEU A 501 2.33 14.21 7.24
CA LEU A 501 2.03 13.64 8.53
C LEU A 501 0.51 13.62 8.75
N TYR A 502 -0.12 12.48 8.51
CA TYR A 502 -1.56 12.34 8.73
C TYR A 502 -1.88 12.48 10.22
N GLN A 503 -2.84 13.33 10.52
CA GLN A 503 -3.41 13.42 11.84
C GLN A 503 -4.21 12.16 12.18
N LEU A 504 -4.27 11.82 13.47
CA LEU A 504 -5.16 10.78 13.92
C LEU A 504 -6.61 11.18 13.62
N PRO A 505 -7.47 10.25 13.17
CA PRO A 505 -8.86 10.58 12.92
C PRO A 505 -9.53 11.11 14.17
N ILE A 506 -10.39 12.12 14.00
CA ILE A 506 -11.14 12.71 15.13
C ILE A 506 -11.91 11.67 15.95
N SER A 507 -12.42 10.62 15.30
CA SER A 507 -13.10 9.52 15.98
C SER A 507 -12.19 8.71 16.91
N GLU A 508 -10.90 8.67 16.66
CA GLU A 508 -9.94 8.04 17.58
C GLU A 508 -9.73 8.90 18.82
N ILE A 509 -9.54 10.20 18.64
CA ILE A 509 -9.41 11.17 19.74
C ILE A 509 -10.66 11.17 20.63
N GLU A 510 -11.87 11.09 20.05
CA GLU A 510 -13.12 11.12 20.80
C GLU A 510 -13.43 9.82 21.55
N ASN A 511 -13.00 8.67 21.05
CA ASN A 511 -13.42 7.38 21.58
C ASN A 511 -12.33 6.63 22.35
N ASN A 512 -11.04 6.85 22.07
CA ASN A 512 -9.95 6.21 22.79
C ASN A 512 -9.61 7.01 24.07
N LYS A 513 -9.85 6.42 25.23
CA LYS A 513 -9.63 7.08 26.54
C LYS A 513 -8.18 7.38 26.86
N ASN A 514 -7.24 6.79 26.12
CA ASN A 514 -5.81 6.93 26.33
C ASN A 514 -5.13 7.84 25.31
N ILE A 515 -5.92 8.54 24.47
CA ILE A 515 -5.43 9.49 23.47
C ILE A 515 -6.24 10.80 23.62
N ASN A 516 -5.57 11.93 23.69
CA ASN A 516 -6.16 13.25 23.80
C ASN A 516 -5.75 14.11 22.59
N GLU A 517 -6.34 15.31 22.48
CA GLU A 517 -5.94 16.30 21.47
C GLU A 517 -4.45 16.69 21.55
N GLU A 518 -3.86 16.66 22.75
CA GLU A 518 -2.43 16.94 22.95
C GLU A 518 -1.52 15.82 22.38
N ASP A 519 -2.09 14.64 22.14
CA ASP A 519 -1.38 13.49 21.53
C ASP A 519 -1.52 13.48 20.00
N GLN A 520 -2.14 14.50 19.39
CA GLN A 520 -2.29 14.62 17.94
C GLN A 520 -0.94 14.88 17.26
N ASN A 521 -0.84 14.47 15.99
CA ASN A 521 0.35 14.74 15.17
C ASN A 521 0.46 16.23 14.81
#